data_dc3588dbace3296d8fe6b03e808f9e61
#
_entry.id   dc3588dbace3296d8fe6b03e808f9e61
#
_cell.length_a   1.000
_cell.length_b   1.000
_cell.length_c   1.000
_cell.angle_alpha   90.00
_cell.angle_beta   90.00
_cell.angle_gamma   90.00
#
_symmetry.space_group_name_H-M   'P 1'
#
loop_
_entity.id
_entity.type
_entity.pdbx_description
1 polymer ?
#
loop_
_entity_poly.entity_id
_entity_poly.type
_entity_poly.pdbx_seq_one_letter_code
_entity_poly.pdbx_strand_id
1 'polypeptide(L)'
;MLKLKESQNVFLKGGDEAVILLHSFTGTVRDVKALAEFLNEAGYTCYIPAYKGHGLSLEGLLAYTTNDWWEQVQESYHYLKDSGYETIHVLGVSLGALMSLKLVETYDVKKCIAMSTPHNRTNKDIK
;
A
#
# COMPACT_ATOMS: atom_id res chain seq x y z
N MET A 1 30.53 0.67 8.17
CA MET A 1 29.57 -0.37 7.86
C MET A 1 28.25 0.22 7.39
N LEU A 2 27.74 -0.27 6.32
CA LEU A 2 26.47 0.21 5.80
C LEU A 2 25.32 -0.44 6.55
N LYS A 3 24.41 0.39 7.03
CA LYS A 3 23.27 -0.11 7.77
C LYS A 3 22.00 0.17 6.97
N LEU A 4 21.29 -0.89 6.63
CA LEU A 4 20.04 -0.76 5.90
C LEU A 4 18.93 -0.43 6.89
N LYS A 5 18.00 0.41 6.45
CA LYS A 5 16.86 0.81 7.26
C LYS A 5 15.58 0.30 6.63
N GLU A 6 14.69 -0.17 7.48
CA GLU A 6 13.35 -0.51 7.05
C GLU A 6 12.63 0.76 6.60
N SER A 7 11.82 0.65 5.55
CA SER A 7 11.06 1.79 5.08
C SER A 7 10.08 2.26 6.14
N GLN A 8 9.81 3.55 6.15
CA GLN A 8 8.87 4.16 7.10
C GLN A 8 7.53 4.40 6.45
N ASN A 9 6.47 4.29 7.23
CA ASN A 9 5.14 4.68 6.77
C ASN A 9 5.15 6.14 6.37
N VAL A 10 4.32 6.46 5.37
CA VAL A 10 4.20 7.84 4.91
C VAL A 10 2.77 8.30 5.12
N PHE A 11 2.59 9.46 5.73
CA PHE A 11 1.29 10.07 5.93
C PHE A 11 1.32 11.50 5.38
N LEU A 12 0.46 11.75 4.39
CA LEU A 12 0.35 13.08 3.78
C LEU A 12 -1.05 13.59 4.07
N LYS A 13 -1.17 14.51 4.99
CA LYS A 13 -2.46 15.05 5.36
C LYS A 13 -3.03 15.93 4.25
N GLY A 14 -4.32 15.79 4.00
CA GLY A 14 -5.05 16.55 2.99
C GLY A 14 -6.47 16.75 3.43
N GLY A 15 -7.42 16.43 2.55
CA GLY A 15 -8.84 16.62 2.84
C GLY A 15 -9.45 15.49 3.63
N ASP A 16 -10.78 15.41 3.57
CA ASP A 16 -11.55 14.49 4.40
C ASP A 16 -11.54 13.06 3.90
N GLU A 17 -11.22 12.85 2.63
CA GLU A 17 -11.17 11.51 2.07
C GLU A 17 -9.73 11.01 2.09
N ALA A 18 -9.56 9.77 2.50
CA ALA A 18 -8.23 9.19 2.64
C ALA A 18 -8.02 8.09 1.59
N VAL A 19 -6.78 7.95 1.14
CA VAL A 19 -6.37 6.91 0.21
C VAL A 19 -5.23 6.13 0.84
N ILE A 20 -5.39 4.82 0.89
CA ILE A 20 -4.31 3.93 1.30
C ILE A 20 -3.62 3.45 0.03
N LEU A 21 -2.31 3.63 -0.05
CA LEU A 21 -1.54 3.20 -1.21
C LEU A 21 -0.63 2.06 -0.81
N LEU A 22 -0.74 0.94 -1.51
CA LEU A 22 -0.06 -0.29 -1.16
C LEU A 22 0.99 -0.62 -2.22
N HIS A 23 2.26 -0.68 -1.82
CA HIS A 23 3.35 -0.87 -2.75
C HIS A 23 3.57 -2.34 -3.09
N SER A 24 4.45 -2.60 -4.05
CA SER A 24 4.69 -3.94 -4.57
C SER A 24 5.52 -4.78 -3.60
N PHE A 25 5.57 -6.09 -3.86
CA PHE A 25 6.23 -7.06 -3.00
C PHE A 25 7.72 -6.75 -2.82
N THR A 26 8.40 -6.47 -3.93
CA THR A 26 9.85 -6.21 -3.87
C THR A 26 10.18 -4.73 -3.79
N GLY A 27 9.15 -3.88 -3.68
CA GLY A 27 9.37 -2.44 -3.65
C GLY A 27 9.31 -1.87 -2.25
N THR A 28 9.20 -0.56 -2.20
CA THR A 28 9.08 0.17 -0.94
C THR A 28 8.05 1.27 -1.15
N VAL A 29 7.86 2.10 -0.12
CA VAL A 29 6.93 3.22 -0.22
C VAL A 29 7.26 4.13 -1.40
N ARG A 30 8.50 4.11 -1.89
CA ARG A 30 8.88 4.93 -3.05
C ARG A 30 8.08 4.60 -4.29
N ASP A 31 7.65 3.34 -4.44
CA ASP A 31 6.91 2.90 -5.62
C ASP A 31 5.67 3.74 -5.86
N VAL A 32 5.03 4.17 -4.78
CA VAL A 32 3.74 4.85 -4.87
C VAL A 32 3.79 6.26 -4.28
N LYS A 33 4.97 6.71 -3.86
CA LYS A 33 5.06 8.00 -3.19
C LYS A 33 4.73 9.15 -4.13
N ALA A 34 5.23 9.10 -5.36
CA ALA A 34 4.92 10.17 -6.32
C ALA A 34 3.42 10.24 -6.59
N LEU A 35 2.78 9.09 -6.68
CA LEU A 35 1.34 9.05 -6.88
C LEU A 35 0.60 9.58 -5.66
N ALA A 36 1.09 9.24 -4.47
CA ALA A 36 0.50 9.76 -3.23
C ALA A 36 0.61 11.28 -3.19
N GLU A 37 1.77 11.82 -3.58
CA GLU A 37 1.95 13.26 -3.61
C GLU A 37 1.00 13.92 -4.60
N PHE A 38 0.80 13.29 -5.76
CA PHE A 38 -0.13 13.79 -6.74
C PHE A 38 -1.56 13.83 -6.18
N LEU A 39 -1.98 12.74 -5.54
CA LEU A 39 -3.32 12.67 -4.96
C LEU A 39 -3.46 13.62 -3.78
N ASN A 40 -2.40 13.80 -3.02
CA ASN A 40 -2.42 14.73 -1.89
C ASN A 40 -2.60 16.16 -2.37
N GLU A 41 -1.93 16.53 -3.46
CA GLU A 41 -2.12 17.86 -4.04
C GLU A 41 -3.52 18.04 -4.60
N ALA A 42 -4.16 16.94 -5.00
CA ALA A 42 -5.53 16.98 -5.48
C ALA A 42 -6.56 17.04 -4.35
N GLY A 43 -6.11 17.00 -3.10
CA GLY A 43 -6.99 17.19 -1.96
C GLY A 43 -7.23 15.96 -1.10
N TYR A 44 -6.53 14.86 -1.35
CA TYR A 44 -6.72 13.64 -0.57
C TYR A 44 -5.67 13.51 0.52
N THR A 45 -6.08 12.93 1.65
CA THR A 45 -5.13 12.47 2.65
C THR A 45 -4.61 11.12 2.18
N CYS A 46 -3.30 10.92 2.20
CA CYS A 46 -2.70 9.70 1.67
C CYS A 46 -1.88 9.00 2.73
N TYR A 47 -1.97 7.69 2.77
CA TYR A 47 -1.23 6.88 3.72
C TYR A 47 -0.60 5.69 3.00
N ILE A 48 0.70 5.53 3.16
CA ILE A 48 1.43 4.42 2.57
C ILE A 48 2.03 3.60 3.71
N PRO A 49 1.49 2.41 3.99
CA PRO A 49 2.14 1.56 4.99
C PRO A 49 3.40 0.95 4.38
N ALA A 50 4.47 0.95 5.13
CA ALA A 50 5.70 0.29 4.74
C ALA A 50 5.64 -1.13 5.29
N TYR A 51 5.60 -2.13 4.40
CA TYR A 51 5.50 -3.52 4.86
C TYR A 51 6.76 -3.90 5.62
N LYS A 52 6.57 -4.67 6.68
CA LYS A 52 7.69 -5.14 7.48
C LYS A 52 8.67 -5.92 6.61
N GLY A 53 9.95 -5.62 6.76
CA GLY A 53 10.99 -6.27 6.00
C GLY A 53 11.31 -5.64 4.67
N HIS A 54 10.41 -4.82 4.13
CA HIS A 54 10.66 -4.17 2.85
C HIS A 54 11.64 -3.03 3.03
N GLY A 55 12.57 -2.92 2.10
CA GLY A 55 13.65 -1.95 2.21
C GLY A 55 14.88 -2.51 2.89
N LEU A 56 14.78 -3.71 3.43
CA LEU A 56 15.90 -4.41 4.04
C LEU A 56 16.50 -5.41 3.05
N SER A 57 17.50 -6.15 3.51
CA SER A 57 18.09 -7.22 2.71
C SER A 57 17.06 -8.32 2.47
N LEU A 58 17.41 -9.27 1.60
CA LEU A 58 16.55 -10.42 1.34
C LEU A 58 16.23 -11.18 2.64
N GLU A 59 17.21 -11.31 3.51
CA GLU A 59 16.99 -11.99 4.78
C GLU A 59 15.95 -11.27 5.62
N GLY A 60 16.03 -9.94 5.64
CA GLY A 60 15.05 -9.14 6.37
C GLY A 60 13.66 -9.31 5.79
N LEU A 61 13.55 -9.35 4.47
CA LEU A 61 12.26 -9.54 3.82
C LEU A 61 11.68 -10.90 4.14
N LEU A 62 12.51 -11.95 4.11
CA LEU A 62 12.04 -13.31 4.32
C LEU A 62 11.69 -13.60 5.79
N ALA A 63 12.01 -12.69 6.69
CA ALA A 63 11.63 -12.84 8.09
C ALA A 63 10.14 -12.64 8.32
N TYR A 64 9.42 -12.11 7.33
CA TYR A 64 8.00 -11.78 7.47
C TYR A 64 7.18 -12.51 6.41
N THR A 65 5.89 -12.63 6.69
CA THR A 65 4.97 -13.34 5.81
C THR A 65 3.93 -12.40 5.23
N THR A 66 3.16 -12.89 4.25
CA THR A 66 2.06 -12.11 3.71
C THR A 66 1.00 -11.83 4.77
N ASN A 67 0.88 -12.70 5.78
CA ASN A 67 -0.04 -12.41 6.88
C ASN A 67 0.40 -11.21 7.69
N ASP A 68 1.71 -11.06 7.91
CA ASP A 68 2.25 -9.91 8.61
C ASP A 68 1.91 -8.63 7.86
N TRP A 69 2.07 -8.67 6.55
CA TRP A 69 1.80 -7.49 5.73
C TRP A 69 0.31 -7.20 5.64
N TRP A 70 -0.51 -8.26 5.56
CA TRP A 70 -1.96 -8.08 5.56
C TRP A 70 -2.43 -7.43 6.87
N GLU A 71 -1.84 -7.81 7.99
CA GLU A 71 -2.17 -7.18 9.26
C GLU A 71 -1.84 -5.69 9.23
N GLN A 72 -0.72 -5.32 8.62
CA GLN A 72 -0.36 -3.91 8.51
C GLN A 72 -1.36 -3.14 7.65
N VAL A 73 -1.85 -3.77 6.58
CA VAL A 73 -2.86 -3.14 5.73
C VAL A 73 -4.13 -2.90 6.53
N GLN A 74 -4.56 -3.89 7.32
CA GLN A 74 -5.74 -3.73 8.14
C GLN A 74 -5.54 -2.66 9.21
N GLU A 75 -4.36 -2.61 9.81
CA GLU A 75 -4.05 -1.58 10.80
C GLU A 75 -4.11 -0.19 10.18
N SER A 76 -3.66 -0.08 8.92
CA SER A 76 -3.74 1.21 8.21
C SER A 76 -5.18 1.67 8.07
N TYR A 77 -6.06 0.75 7.70
CA TYR A 77 -7.47 1.06 7.55
C TYR A 77 -8.05 1.52 8.89
N HIS A 78 -7.78 0.78 9.96
CA HIS A 78 -8.31 1.13 11.28
C HIS A 78 -7.72 2.44 11.78
N TYR A 79 -6.44 2.68 11.53
CA TYR A 79 -5.82 3.93 11.92
C TYR A 79 -6.54 5.13 11.30
N LEU A 80 -6.86 5.03 10.01
CA LEU A 80 -7.54 6.13 9.34
C LEU A 80 -8.97 6.28 9.83
N LYS A 81 -9.69 5.17 10.03
CA LYS A 81 -11.05 5.23 10.57
C LYS A 81 -11.06 5.87 11.96
N ASP A 82 -10.14 5.45 12.81
CA ASP A 82 -10.06 5.98 14.18
C ASP A 82 -9.65 7.44 14.18
N SER A 83 -8.95 7.87 13.13
CA SER A 83 -8.54 9.28 12.99
C SER A 83 -9.65 10.16 12.44
N GLY A 84 -10.81 9.60 12.10
CA GLY A 84 -11.96 10.37 11.67
C GLY A 84 -12.23 10.36 10.18
N TYR A 85 -11.49 9.60 9.40
CA TYR A 85 -11.72 9.53 7.95
C TYR A 85 -12.81 8.51 7.67
N GLU A 86 -13.98 9.01 7.29
CA GLU A 86 -15.12 8.14 7.02
C GLU A 86 -15.07 7.53 5.63
N THR A 87 -14.49 8.24 4.67
CA THR A 87 -14.39 7.76 3.30
C THR A 87 -12.95 7.38 3.03
N ILE A 88 -12.73 6.09 2.80
CA ILE A 88 -11.39 5.55 2.57
C ILE A 88 -11.37 4.83 1.23
N HIS A 89 -10.39 5.17 0.40
CA HIS A 89 -10.13 4.51 -0.87
C HIS A 89 -8.83 3.73 -0.75
N VAL A 90 -8.63 2.76 -1.63
CA VAL A 90 -7.38 2.02 -1.64
C VAL A 90 -6.86 1.91 -3.07
N LEU A 91 -5.55 2.02 -3.22
CA LEU A 91 -4.86 1.88 -4.49
C LEU A 91 -3.69 0.95 -4.25
N GLY A 92 -3.58 -0.10 -5.04
CA GLY A 92 -2.53 -1.08 -4.85
C GLY A 92 -1.83 -1.44 -6.13
N VAL A 93 -0.54 -1.74 -6.03
CA VAL A 93 0.31 -2.09 -7.16
C VAL A 93 0.90 -3.48 -6.91
N SER A 94 0.76 -4.38 -7.87
CA SER A 94 1.32 -5.72 -7.82
C SER A 94 0.77 -6.48 -6.60
N LEU A 95 1.60 -6.86 -5.64
CA LEU A 95 1.10 -7.51 -4.41
C LEU A 95 0.10 -6.61 -3.70
N GLY A 96 0.35 -5.29 -3.71
CA GLY A 96 -0.58 -4.34 -3.13
C GLY A 96 -1.93 -4.38 -3.80
N ALA A 97 -1.98 -4.70 -5.10
CA ALA A 97 -3.26 -4.82 -5.80
C ALA A 97 -4.08 -5.97 -5.22
N LEU A 98 -3.45 -7.11 -4.96
CA LEU A 98 -4.15 -8.23 -4.36
C LEU A 98 -4.66 -7.91 -2.97
N MET A 99 -3.84 -7.22 -2.17
CA MET A 99 -4.25 -6.84 -0.83
C MET A 99 -5.34 -5.77 -0.85
N SER A 100 -5.32 -4.88 -1.86
CA SER A 100 -6.37 -3.88 -1.97
C SER A 100 -7.71 -4.52 -2.26
N LEU A 101 -7.74 -5.55 -3.11
CA LEU A 101 -8.96 -6.29 -3.38
C LEU A 101 -9.46 -6.99 -2.12
N LYS A 102 -8.54 -7.56 -1.34
CA LYS A 102 -8.92 -8.21 -0.10
C LYS A 102 -9.46 -7.20 0.91
N LEU A 103 -8.90 -6.01 0.92
CA LEU A 103 -9.38 -4.96 1.82
C LEU A 103 -10.81 -4.55 1.47
N VAL A 104 -11.12 -4.44 0.18
CA VAL A 104 -12.46 -4.11 -0.27
C VAL A 104 -13.47 -5.18 0.16
N GLU A 105 -13.05 -6.45 0.12
CA GLU A 105 -13.93 -7.53 0.52
C GLU A 105 -14.15 -7.59 2.03
N THR A 106 -13.22 -7.05 2.78
CA THR A 106 -13.23 -7.18 4.23
C THR A 106 -13.82 -5.96 4.92
N TYR A 107 -13.60 -4.78 4.38
CA TYR A 107 -13.99 -3.52 5.01
C TYR A 107 -14.71 -2.62 4.04
N ASP A 108 -15.30 -1.55 4.57
CA ASP A 108 -16.02 -0.56 3.77
C ASP A 108 -15.03 0.39 3.10
N VAL A 109 -14.64 0.05 1.89
CA VAL A 109 -13.73 0.85 1.07
C VAL A 109 -14.53 1.42 -0.08
N LYS A 110 -14.45 2.74 -0.29
CA LYS A 110 -15.30 3.41 -1.28
C LYS A 110 -14.88 3.11 -2.69
N LYS A 111 -13.60 3.25 -3.00
CA LYS A 111 -13.06 2.99 -4.33
C LYS A 111 -11.77 2.21 -4.22
N CYS A 112 -11.54 1.34 -5.20
CA CYS A 112 -10.34 0.52 -5.24
C CYS A 112 -9.74 0.57 -6.63
N ILE A 113 -8.45 0.85 -6.69
CA ILE A 113 -7.70 0.79 -7.94
C ILE A 113 -6.60 -0.24 -7.76
N ALA A 114 -6.65 -1.30 -8.56
CA ALA A 114 -5.64 -2.36 -8.52
C ALA A 114 -4.88 -2.32 -9.82
N MET A 115 -3.58 -2.05 -9.75
CA MET A 115 -2.76 -1.87 -10.94
C MET A 115 -1.68 -2.91 -11.05
N SER A 116 -1.37 -3.26 -12.31
CA SER A 116 -0.23 -4.12 -12.62
C SER A 116 -0.21 -5.38 -11.81
N THR A 117 -1.32 -6.12 -11.86
CA THR A 117 -1.33 -7.38 -11.17
C THR A 117 -0.16 -8.22 -11.65
N PRO A 118 0.38 -9.06 -10.81
CA PRO A 118 1.59 -9.81 -11.14
C PRO A 118 1.27 -10.98 -12.03
N HIS A 119 0.97 -10.78 -13.23
CA HIS A 119 0.85 -11.91 -14.10
C HIS A 119 1.84 -11.71 -15.19
N ASN A 120 2.15 -12.39 -15.64
CA ASN A 120 3.08 -12.13 -16.49
C ASN A 120 2.77 -12.08 -17.76
N ARG A 121 2.93 -11.65 -17.99
CA ARG A 121 2.76 -11.45 -19.13
C ARG A 121 3.11 -12.22 -20.01
N THR A 122 3.04 -12.84 -20.03
CA THR A 122 3.45 -13.58 -20.92
C THR A 122 2.57 -13.70 -21.86
N ASN A 123 2.08 -13.37 -21.42
CA ASN A 123 1.50 -13.49 -22.08
C ASN A 123 0.96 -13.22 -22.74
N LYS A 124 1.02 -13.02 -22.76
CA LYS A 124 0.70 -12.75 -23.36
C LYS A 124 0.04 -12.55 -23.80
N ASP A 125 0.21 -12.51 -23.50
CA ASP A 125 -0.23 -12.36 -23.92
C ASP A 125 -1.09 -12.20 -24.08
N ILE A 126 -1.21 -12.21 -23.74
CA ILE A 126 -1.77 -12.15 -23.94
C ILE A 126 -2.38 -11.87 -24.56
N LYS A 127 -2.38 -11.74 -24.66
CA LYS A 127 -2.66 -11.46 -25.43
C LYS A 127 -2.97 -11.14 -25.89
#